data_ebf1ebbc9e560dd8f9eec3c0e254483f
#
_entry.id   ebf1ebbc9e560dd8f9eec3c0e254483f
#
_cell.length_a   1.000
_cell.length_b   1.000
_cell.length_c   1.000
_cell.angle_alpha   90.00
_cell.angle_beta   90.00
_cell.angle_gamma   90.00
#
_symmetry.space_group_name_H-M   'P 1'
#
loop_
_entity.id
_entity.type
_entity.pdbx_description
1 polymer ?
#
loop_
_entity_poly.entity_id
_entity_poly.type
_entity_poly.pdbx_seq_one_letter_code
_entity_poly.pdbx_strand_id
1 'polypeptide(L)'
;MKRNFFKRLLQFLVAMGAGSLVTTGVVVLIPEAFDLMEIEELGDDYVWKGAAAILSIYVFFSLERVLKTLRMRKQKPKIKRNISLHVEAPENETKLPLAEEKSSHEDHGHSHSDEGQSLAWMIMTGDAIHKLVDGLSIGAAFANNFGLGINISLAICCEEVPHELADIAILLNSGLSIKRSLCVNCLSALFGYVGLVIGVTLGTSAMEATKWVFAVAGGLFIYVPLADMFPDMSRHLDLLTLRGDNEARVVSALHTVGLLIGSGIVLTITNLSSYIVV
;
A
#
# COMPACT_ATOMS: atom_id res chain seq x y z
N MET A 1 -26.34 2.82 2.38
CA MET A 1 -25.79 2.40 1.08
C MET A 1 -24.47 3.10 0.73
N LYS A 2 -24.38 4.43 0.80
CA LYS A 2 -23.15 5.19 0.42
C LYS A 2 -21.88 4.78 1.20
N ARG A 3 -21.97 4.50 2.50
CA ARG A 3 -20.82 4.18 3.36
C ARG A 3 -20.15 2.82 3.03
N ASN A 4 -20.95 1.79 2.69
CA ASN A 4 -20.41 0.48 2.33
C ASN A 4 -19.81 0.49 0.92
N PHE A 5 -20.40 1.25 0.00
CA PHE A 5 -19.83 1.45 -1.34
C PHE A 5 -18.46 2.12 -1.26
N PHE A 6 -18.34 3.21 -0.50
CA PHE A 6 -17.06 3.91 -0.33
C PHE A 6 -15.97 3.00 0.25
N LYS A 7 -16.30 2.21 1.29
CA LYS A 7 -15.36 1.26 1.87
C LYS A 7 -14.88 0.20 0.87
N ARG A 8 -15.78 -0.35 0.06
CA ARG A 8 -15.44 -1.32 -0.98
C ARG A 8 -14.58 -0.71 -2.08
N LEU A 9 -14.93 0.52 -2.50
CA LEU A 9 -14.13 1.26 -3.47
C LEU A 9 -12.71 1.51 -2.96
N LEU A 10 -12.57 1.95 -1.71
CA LEU A 10 -11.26 2.17 -1.10
C LEU A 10 -10.42 0.89 -1.07
N GLN A 11 -11.01 -0.24 -0.67
CA GLN A 11 -10.31 -1.54 -0.67
C GLN A 11 -9.87 -1.97 -2.07
N PHE A 12 -10.69 -1.72 -3.09
CA PHE A 12 -10.33 -1.97 -4.49
C PHE A 12 -9.17 -1.08 -4.94
N LEU A 13 -9.23 0.23 -4.63
CA LEU A 13 -8.19 1.20 -5.00
C LEU A 13 -6.85 0.89 -4.32
N VAL A 14 -6.85 0.53 -3.03
CA VAL A 14 -5.64 0.09 -2.32
C VAL A 14 -5.02 -1.13 -3.01
N ALA A 15 -5.81 -2.12 -3.36
CA ALA A 15 -5.30 -3.29 -4.07
C ALA A 15 -4.77 -2.94 -5.47
N MET A 16 -5.45 -2.04 -6.18
CA MET A 16 -5.00 -1.57 -7.51
C MET A 16 -3.67 -0.82 -7.41
N GLY A 17 -3.51 0.07 -6.41
CA GLY A 17 -2.26 0.76 -6.11
C GLY A 17 -1.12 -0.21 -5.79
N ALA A 18 -1.38 -1.20 -4.92
CA ALA A 18 -0.38 -2.22 -4.59
C ALA A 18 0.06 -3.02 -5.83
N GLY A 19 -0.88 -3.37 -6.70
CA GLY A 19 -0.59 -4.06 -7.97
C GLY A 19 0.25 -3.22 -8.91
N SER A 20 -0.09 -1.94 -9.08
CA SER A 20 0.67 -1.03 -9.96
C SER A 20 2.09 -0.79 -9.44
N LEU A 21 2.28 -0.55 -8.14
CA LEU A 21 3.60 -0.31 -7.55
C LEU A 21 4.54 -1.51 -7.70
N VAL A 22 4.10 -2.72 -7.30
CA VAL A 22 4.92 -3.93 -7.43
C VAL A 22 5.33 -4.14 -8.88
N THR A 23 4.39 -3.95 -9.81
CA THR A 23 4.66 -4.14 -11.24
C THR A 23 5.64 -3.11 -11.76
N THR A 24 5.46 -1.83 -11.41
CA THR A 24 6.38 -0.75 -11.82
C THR A 24 7.78 -0.97 -11.24
N GLY A 25 7.89 -1.36 -9.96
CA GLY A 25 9.17 -1.66 -9.35
C GLY A 25 9.93 -2.78 -10.07
N VAL A 26 9.25 -3.90 -10.35
CA VAL A 26 9.90 -5.11 -10.92
C VAL A 26 10.12 -5.01 -12.43
N VAL A 27 9.17 -4.43 -13.18
CA VAL A 27 9.18 -4.51 -14.66
C VAL A 27 9.68 -3.22 -15.31
N VAL A 28 9.67 -2.10 -14.56
CA VAL A 28 10.05 -0.79 -15.10
C VAL A 28 11.30 -0.26 -14.40
N LEU A 29 11.21 0.06 -13.10
CA LEU A 29 12.28 0.79 -12.40
C LEU A 29 13.57 -0.04 -12.22
N ILE A 30 13.46 -1.31 -11.84
CA ILE A 30 14.65 -2.17 -11.68
C ILE A 30 15.31 -2.45 -13.03
N PRO A 31 14.58 -2.86 -14.09
CA PRO A 31 15.19 -2.99 -15.42
C PRO A 31 15.85 -1.71 -15.94
N GLU A 32 15.23 -0.56 -15.74
CA GLU A 32 15.79 0.74 -16.12
C GLU A 32 17.07 1.09 -15.34
N ALA A 33 17.09 0.81 -14.03
CA ALA A 33 18.26 1.05 -13.18
C ALA A 33 19.50 0.24 -13.60
N PHE A 34 19.30 -0.92 -14.21
CA PHE A 34 20.36 -1.84 -14.67
C PHE A 34 20.58 -1.81 -16.17
N ASP A 35 20.00 -0.88 -16.90
CA ASP A 35 20.05 -0.78 -18.37
C ASP A 35 19.61 -2.07 -19.09
N LEU A 36 18.75 -2.88 -18.46
CA LEU A 36 18.35 -4.16 -19.04
C LEU A 36 17.56 -3.99 -20.35
N MET A 37 16.93 -2.82 -20.55
CA MET A 37 16.16 -2.50 -21.74
C MET A 37 17.07 -2.21 -22.96
N GLU A 38 18.35 -1.88 -22.77
CA GLU A 38 19.32 -1.61 -23.83
C GLU A 38 20.02 -2.86 -24.36
N ILE A 39 19.82 -4.01 -23.70
CA ILE A 39 20.43 -5.29 -24.07
C ILE A 39 19.60 -5.95 -25.16
N GLU A 40 20.01 -5.84 -26.42
CA GLU A 40 19.31 -6.44 -27.60
C GLU A 40 19.05 -7.94 -27.44
N GLU A 41 19.96 -8.69 -26.80
CA GLU A 41 19.84 -10.14 -26.61
C GLU A 41 18.74 -10.52 -25.59
N LEU A 42 18.28 -9.58 -24.73
CA LEU A 42 17.28 -9.86 -23.71
C LEU A 42 15.87 -9.95 -24.30
N GLY A 43 15.61 -9.29 -25.43
CA GLY A 43 14.31 -9.22 -26.10
C GLY A 43 13.19 -8.77 -25.14
N ASP A 44 11.94 -8.91 -25.53
CA ASP A 44 10.77 -8.58 -24.70
C ASP A 44 10.50 -9.62 -23.59
N ASP A 45 11.31 -10.66 -23.49
CA ASP A 45 11.14 -11.78 -22.54
C ASP A 45 11.25 -11.34 -21.08
N TYR A 46 12.01 -10.25 -20.78
CA TYR A 46 12.16 -9.77 -19.39
C TYR A 46 10.82 -9.29 -18.81
N VAL A 47 9.96 -8.68 -19.62
CA VAL A 47 8.62 -8.23 -19.21
C VAL A 47 7.78 -9.43 -18.79
N TRP A 48 7.79 -10.51 -19.57
CA TRP A 48 7.05 -11.74 -19.25
C TRP A 48 7.62 -12.48 -18.05
N LYS A 49 8.94 -12.49 -17.87
CA LYS A 49 9.60 -13.03 -16.67
C LYS A 49 9.27 -12.20 -15.44
N GLY A 50 9.26 -10.85 -15.54
CA GLY A 50 8.80 -9.96 -14.50
C GLY A 50 7.31 -10.18 -14.17
N ALA A 51 6.46 -10.31 -15.17
CA ALA A 51 5.04 -10.62 -14.98
C ALA A 51 4.83 -11.97 -14.27
N ALA A 52 5.63 -12.99 -14.60
CA ALA A 52 5.58 -14.28 -13.92
C ALA A 52 6.01 -14.17 -12.45
N ALA A 53 7.04 -13.37 -12.14
CA ALA A 53 7.47 -13.09 -10.77
C ALA A 53 6.37 -12.40 -9.96
N ILE A 54 5.70 -11.40 -10.53
CA ILE A 54 4.58 -10.71 -9.90
C ILE A 54 3.40 -11.67 -9.68
N LEU A 55 3.08 -12.47 -10.69
CA LEU A 55 2.02 -13.48 -10.59
C LEU A 55 2.30 -14.47 -9.45
N SER A 56 3.56 -14.89 -9.27
CA SER A 56 3.94 -15.78 -8.16
C SER A 56 3.68 -15.13 -6.80
N ILE A 57 4.01 -13.84 -6.63
CA ILE A 57 3.70 -13.08 -5.40
C ILE A 57 2.18 -13.12 -5.12
N TYR A 58 1.34 -12.88 -6.13
CA TYR A 58 -0.12 -12.86 -5.95
C TYR A 58 -0.70 -14.25 -5.67
N VAL A 59 -0.15 -15.28 -6.30
CA VAL A 59 -0.55 -16.68 -6.04
C VAL A 59 -0.21 -17.07 -4.59
N PHE A 60 1.01 -16.77 -4.12
CA PHE A 60 1.39 -17.06 -2.73
C PHE A 60 0.57 -16.25 -1.73
N PHE A 61 0.36 -14.97 -1.97
CA PHE A 61 -0.51 -14.14 -1.16
C PHE A 61 -1.94 -14.71 -1.07
N SER A 62 -2.52 -15.09 -2.22
CA SER A 62 -3.86 -15.68 -2.27
C SER A 62 -3.92 -17.03 -1.57
N LEU A 63 -2.90 -17.87 -1.75
CA LEU A 63 -2.79 -19.18 -1.09
C LEU A 63 -2.73 -19.02 0.44
N GLU A 64 -1.88 -18.13 0.94
CA GLU A 64 -1.79 -17.83 2.38
C GLU A 64 -3.14 -17.39 2.92
N ARG A 65 -3.85 -16.53 2.21
CA ARG A 65 -5.20 -16.05 2.55
C ARG A 65 -6.20 -17.20 2.67
N VAL A 66 -6.22 -18.09 1.69
CA VAL A 66 -7.11 -19.27 1.69
C VAL A 66 -6.78 -20.18 2.87
N LEU A 67 -5.51 -20.50 3.09
CA LEU A 67 -5.07 -21.34 4.20
C LEU A 67 -5.43 -20.73 5.56
N LYS A 68 -5.21 -19.42 5.74
CA LYS A 68 -5.55 -18.70 6.97
C LYS A 68 -7.06 -18.70 7.20
N THR A 69 -7.85 -18.44 6.18
CA THR A 69 -9.32 -18.48 6.25
C THR A 69 -9.83 -19.88 6.63
N LEU A 70 -9.25 -20.93 6.05
CA LEU A 70 -9.61 -22.31 6.37
C LEU A 70 -9.25 -22.68 7.82
N ARG A 71 -8.08 -22.24 8.32
CA ARG A 71 -7.67 -22.43 9.72
C ARG A 71 -8.63 -21.73 10.68
N MET A 72 -8.98 -20.47 10.42
CA MET A 72 -9.91 -19.70 11.24
C MET A 72 -11.32 -20.34 11.26
N ARG A 73 -11.81 -20.84 10.13
CA ARG A 73 -13.10 -21.56 10.07
C ARG A 73 -13.10 -22.83 10.91
N LYS A 74 -11.99 -23.58 10.95
CA LYS A 74 -11.85 -24.78 11.79
C LYS A 74 -11.78 -24.46 13.30
N GLN A 75 -11.29 -23.28 13.67
CA GLN A 75 -11.17 -22.86 15.08
C GLN A 75 -12.47 -22.29 15.65
N LYS A 76 -13.33 -21.67 14.81
CA LYS A 76 -14.63 -21.09 15.25
C LYS A 76 -15.49 -22.03 16.09
N PRO A 77 -15.69 -23.33 15.74
CA PRO A 77 -16.50 -24.23 16.55
C PRO A 77 -15.85 -24.58 17.90
N LYS A 78 -14.50 -24.62 17.97
CA LYS A 78 -13.77 -24.89 19.23
C LYS A 78 -13.88 -23.70 20.19
N ILE A 79 -13.75 -22.49 19.72
CA ILE A 79 -13.85 -21.27 20.54
C ILE A 79 -15.28 -21.12 21.07
N LYS A 80 -16.29 -21.33 20.21
CA LYS A 80 -17.70 -21.26 20.62
C LYS A 80 -18.04 -22.31 21.67
N ARG A 81 -17.49 -23.51 21.54
CA ARG A 81 -17.68 -24.61 22.51
C ARG A 81 -17.00 -24.32 23.84
N ASN A 82 -15.81 -23.73 23.87
CA ASN A 82 -15.12 -23.37 25.09
C ASN A 82 -15.80 -22.22 25.84
N ILE A 83 -16.37 -21.24 25.11
CA ILE A 83 -17.14 -20.15 25.71
C ILE A 83 -18.45 -20.70 26.32
N SER A 84 -19.17 -21.59 25.63
CA SER A 84 -20.40 -22.17 26.19
C SER A 84 -20.12 -23.09 27.40
N LEU A 85 -18.98 -23.79 27.44
CA LEU A 85 -18.58 -24.60 28.62
C LEU A 85 -18.17 -23.74 29.83
N HIS A 86 -17.71 -22.50 29.61
CA HIS A 86 -17.41 -21.56 30.71
C HIS A 86 -18.63 -20.80 31.23
N VAL A 87 -19.71 -20.72 30.45
CA VAL A 87 -20.96 -20.08 30.86
C VAL A 87 -21.87 -21.02 31.61
N GLU A 88 -21.68 -22.35 31.50
CA GLU A 88 -22.47 -23.39 32.19
C GLU A 88 -21.83 -23.93 33.50
N ALA A 89 -20.66 -23.39 33.91
CA ALA A 89 -20.06 -23.78 35.20
C ALA A 89 -20.69 -22.96 36.34
N PRO A 90 -21.25 -23.58 37.41
CA PRO A 90 -21.83 -22.82 38.51
C PRO A 90 -20.74 -22.03 39.27
N GLU A 91 -21.13 -20.83 39.69
CA GLU A 91 -20.36 -20.00 40.62
C GLU A 91 -20.01 -20.76 41.88
N ASN A 92 -18.75 -21.18 42.03
CA ASN A 92 -18.12 -21.34 43.31
C ASN A 92 -16.61 -21.12 43.16
N GLU A 93 -16.23 -20.04 43.77
CA GLU A 93 -14.93 -19.66 44.33
C GLU A 93 -13.67 -20.38 43.81
N THR A 94 -12.85 -19.68 43.01
CA THR A 94 -11.41 -19.60 43.32
C THR A 94 -10.82 -18.41 42.61
N LYS A 95 -10.43 -17.42 43.40
CA LYS A 95 -9.61 -16.27 42.98
C LYS A 95 -8.28 -16.77 42.45
N LEU A 96 -8.03 -16.69 41.14
CA LEU A 96 -6.68 -16.67 40.59
C LEU A 96 -6.34 -15.23 40.20
N PRO A 97 -5.11 -14.76 40.49
CA PRO A 97 -4.74 -13.40 40.24
C PRO A 97 -4.59 -13.18 38.70
N LEU A 98 -5.45 -12.39 38.12
CA LEU A 98 -5.19 -11.74 36.85
C LEU A 98 -3.95 -10.86 37.05
N ALA A 99 -2.93 -11.09 36.26
CA ALA A 99 -1.89 -10.12 36.06
C ALA A 99 -2.55 -8.86 35.49
N GLU A 100 -2.77 -7.90 36.35
CA GLU A 100 -3.10 -6.53 35.99
C GLU A 100 -1.92 -5.96 35.21
N GLU A 101 -2.06 -5.92 33.92
CA GLU A 101 -1.34 -4.92 33.13
C GLU A 101 -1.95 -3.57 33.55
N LYS A 102 -1.30 -2.94 34.50
CA LYS A 102 -1.60 -1.59 34.95
C LYS A 102 -1.40 -0.65 33.76
N SER A 103 -2.47 -0.38 33.02
CA SER A 103 -2.60 0.90 32.37
C SER A 103 -2.79 1.93 33.49
N SER A 104 -1.73 2.64 33.81
CA SER A 104 -1.78 3.83 34.64
C SER A 104 -2.68 4.86 33.97
N HIS A 105 -3.96 4.88 34.36
CA HIS A 105 -4.80 6.07 34.20
C HIS A 105 -4.23 7.14 35.14
N GLU A 106 -3.28 7.91 34.65
CA GLU A 106 -3.06 9.25 35.16
C GLU A 106 -4.07 10.17 34.47
N ASP A 107 -5.00 10.61 35.28
CA ASP A 107 -5.98 11.66 35.00
C ASP A 107 -5.23 12.99 34.79
N HIS A 108 -4.90 13.28 33.51
CA HIS A 108 -4.49 14.63 33.10
C HIS A 108 -5.39 15.06 31.94
N GLY A 109 -6.44 15.79 32.32
CA GLY A 109 -7.27 16.53 31.38
C GLY A 109 -6.49 17.60 30.65
N HIS A 110 -5.76 17.25 29.57
CA HIS A 110 -5.21 18.15 28.53
C HIS A 110 -4.49 17.41 27.39
N SER A 111 -4.69 16.08 27.14
CA SER A 111 -3.85 15.33 26.21
C SER A 111 -4.40 15.08 24.79
N HIS A 112 -5.69 15.26 24.54
CA HIS A 112 -6.27 14.91 23.23
C HIS A 112 -5.79 15.79 22.04
N SER A 113 -5.35 17.02 22.30
CA SER A 113 -4.80 17.89 21.24
C SER A 113 -3.35 17.54 20.90
N ASP A 114 -2.57 17.10 21.88
CA ASP A 114 -1.14 16.81 21.70
C ASP A 114 -0.91 15.44 21.03
N GLU A 115 -1.73 14.43 21.33
CA GLU A 115 -1.69 13.13 20.67
C GLU A 115 -2.08 13.23 19.19
N GLY A 116 -3.14 13.95 18.86
CA GLY A 116 -3.56 14.20 17.48
C GLY A 116 -2.53 14.97 16.67
N GLN A 117 -1.85 15.94 17.31
CA GLN A 117 -0.80 16.72 16.68
C GLN A 117 0.48 15.88 16.45
N SER A 118 0.87 15.06 17.42
CA SER A 118 2.01 14.13 17.29
C SER A 118 1.79 13.11 16.15
N LEU A 119 0.57 12.56 16.06
CA LEU A 119 0.20 11.64 14.98
C LEU A 119 0.25 12.34 13.61
N ALA A 120 -0.26 13.58 13.51
CA ALA A 120 -0.21 14.35 12.27
C ALA A 120 1.23 14.61 11.80
N TRP A 121 2.15 14.94 12.71
CA TRP A 121 3.57 15.10 12.37
C TRP A 121 4.23 13.81 11.91
N MET A 122 3.90 12.68 12.52
CA MET A 122 4.44 11.38 12.13
C MET A 122 3.98 10.98 10.73
N ILE A 123 2.67 11.10 10.45
CA ILE A 123 2.10 10.84 9.12
C ILE A 123 2.73 11.79 8.09
N MET A 124 2.74 13.09 8.35
CA MET A 124 3.30 14.09 7.43
C MET A 124 4.77 13.81 7.10
N THR A 125 5.58 13.40 8.09
CA THR A 125 7.01 13.16 7.85
C THR A 125 7.21 11.91 6.98
N GLY A 126 6.49 10.82 7.25
CA GLY A 126 6.55 9.60 6.44
C GLY A 126 6.10 9.85 5.01
N ASP A 127 4.93 10.47 4.86
CA ASP A 127 4.32 10.82 3.59
C ASP A 127 5.19 11.81 2.78
N ALA A 128 5.81 12.80 3.41
CA ALA A 128 6.71 13.75 2.75
C ALA A 128 7.94 13.07 2.13
N ILE A 129 8.53 12.08 2.82
CA ILE A 129 9.67 11.30 2.30
C ILE A 129 9.22 10.46 1.10
N HIS A 130 8.06 9.79 1.21
CA HIS A 130 7.50 8.99 0.14
C HIS A 130 7.26 9.84 -1.11
N LYS A 131 6.53 10.94 -0.99
CA LYS A 131 6.26 11.87 -2.08
C LYS A 131 7.51 12.51 -2.69
N LEU A 132 8.54 12.74 -1.88
CA LEU A 132 9.82 13.22 -2.40
C LEU A 132 10.44 12.22 -3.37
N VAL A 133 10.42 10.93 -3.02
CA VAL A 133 10.96 9.85 -3.88
C VAL A 133 10.08 9.65 -5.12
N ASP A 134 8.77 9.73 -4.97
CA ASP A 134 7.83 9.65 -6.09
C ASP A 134 8.05 10.78 -7.09
N GLY A 135 8.10 12.00 -6.60
CA GLY A 135 8.40 13.16 -7.44
C GLY A 135 9.76 13.03 -8.13
N LEU A 136 10.79 12.60 -7.40
CA LEU A 136 12.14 12.36 -7.93
C LEU A 136 12.09 11.33 -9.07
N SER A 137 11.36 10.23 -8.89
CA SER A 137 11.22 9.17 -9.89
C SER A 137 10.46 9.65 -11.12
N ILE A 138 9.37 10.40 -10.95
CA ILE A 138 8.60 11.00 -12.06
C ILE A 138 9.49 11.96 -12.84
N GLY A 139 10.17 12.87 -12.15
CA GLY A 139 11.03 13.86 -12.78
C GLY A 139 12.17 13.24 -13.58
N ALA A 140 12.86 12.28 -12.99
CA ALA A 140 13.93 11.53 -13.66
C ALA A 140 13.41 10.76 -14.88
N ALA A 141 12.24 10.14 -14.76
CA ALA A 141 11.62 9.38 -15.84
C ALA A 141 11.22 10.24 -17.03
N PHE A 142 10.59 11.40 -16.81
CA PHE A 142 10.26 12.34 -17.89
C PHE A 142 11.49 12.94 -18.58
N ALA A 143 12.57 13.12 -17.83
CA ALA A 143 13.83 13.60 -18.40
C ALA A 143 14.50 12.53 -19.27
N ASN A 144 14.30 11.25 -18.96
CA ASN A 144 14.84 10.13 -19.72
C ASN A 144 13.97 9.84 -20.96
N ASN A 145 12.69 9.49 -20.73
CA ASN A 145 11.75 9.13 -21.80
C ASN A 145 10.32 9.51 -21.42
N PHE A 146 9.57 10.11 -22.36
CA PHE A 146 8.19 10.52 -22.13
C PHE A 146 7.26 9.34 -21.76
N GLY A 147 7.40 8.19 -22.44
CA GLY A 147 6.63 6.98 -22.16
C GLY A 147 6.91 6.42 -20.77
N LEU A 148 8.18 6.41 -20.37
CA LEU A 148 8.59 6.02 -19.02
C LEU A 148 7.98 6.95 -17.96
N GLY A 149 8.03 8.28 -18.19
CA GLY A 149 7.43 9.27 -17.33
C GLY A 149 5.93 9.05 -17.12
N ILE A 150 5.19 8.80 -18.18
CA ILE A 150 3.74 8.48 -18.12
C ILE A 150 3.49 7.20 -17.33
N ASN A 151 4.26 6.14 -17.57
CA ASN A 151 4.10 4.85 -16.90
C ASN A 151 4.27 4.98 -15.38
N ILE A 152 5.37 5.59 -14.95
CA ILE A 152 5.66 5.80 -13.53
C ILE A 152 4.63 6.74 -12.89
N SER A 153 4.26 7.83 -13.56
CA SER A 153 3.24 8.76 -13.04
C SER A 153 1.89 8.10 -12.83
N LEU A 154 1.47 7.22 -13.75
CA LEU A 154 0.20 6.52 -13.62
C LEU A 154 0.22 5.50 -12.48
N ALA A 155 1.33 4.78 -12.31
CA ALA A 155 1.49 3.84 -11.20
C ALA A 155 1.41 4.56 -9.84
N ILE A 156 2.14 5.67 -9.68
CA ILE A 156 2.11 6.50 -8.48
C ILE A 156 0.70 7.08 -8.26
N CYS A 157 0.03 7.57 -9.30
CA CYS A 157 -1.33 8.08 -9.17
C CYS A 157 -2.32 7.01 -8.67
N CYS A 158 -2.18 5.77 -9.12
CA CYS A 158 -3.01 4.65 -8.67
C CYS A 158 -2.83 4.34 -7.18
N GLU A 159 -1.65 4.58 -6.63
CA GLU A 159 -1.32 4.36 -5.22
C GLU A 159 -1.66 5.58 -4.36
N GLU A 160 -1.24 6.79 -4.77
CA GLU A 160 -1.41 8.01 -4.01
C GLU A 160 -2.88 8.35 -3.72
N VAL A 161 -3.79 8.10 -4.65
CA VAL A 161 -5.22 8.41 -4.44
C VAL A 161 -5.81 7.66 -3.24
N PRO A 162 -5.67 6.33 -3.09
CA PRO A 162 -6.16 5.64 -1.90
C PRO A 162 -5.36 5.99 -0.64
N HIS A 163 -4.05 6.24 -0.74
CA HIS A 163 -3.19 6.61 0.38
C HIS A 163 -3.63 7.95 0.99
N GLU A 164 -3.78 8.97 0.19
CA GLU A 164 -4.28 10.29 0.60
C GLU A 164 -5.65 10.23 1.27
N LEU A 165 -6.56 9.41 0.73
CA LEU A 165 -7.89 9.22 1.33
C LEU A 165 -7.81 8.52 2.69
N ALA A 166 -6.88 7.57 2.85
CA ALA A 166 -6.65 6.88 4.12
C ALA A 166 -6.06 7.84 5.17
N ASP A 167 -5.07 8.64 4.80
CA ASP A 167 -4.43 9.62 5.69
C ASP A 167 -5.41 10.69 6.19
N ILE A 168 -6.22 11.24 5.30
CA ILE A 168 -7.30 12.15 5.70
C ILE A 168 -8.24 11.47 6.70
N ALA A 169 -8.62 10.21 6.45
CA ALA A 169 -9.51 9.48 7.35
C ALA A 169 -8.88 9.25 8.73
N ILE A 170 -7.58 8.92 8.79
CA ILE A 170 -6.83 8.73 10.04
C ILE A 170 -6.74 10.05 10.81
N LEU A 171 -6.36 11.14 10.14
CA LEU A 171 -6.25 12.47 10.74
C LEU A 171 -7.59 12.98 11.29
N LEU A 172 -8.69 12.74 10.57
CA LEU A 172 -10.02 13.08 11.05
C LEU A 172 -10.45 12.25 12.26
N ASN A 173 -10.13 10.95 12.27
CA ASN A 173 -10.42 10.07 13.40
C ASN A 173 -9.58 10.40 14.65
N SER A 174 -8.40 11.00 14.49
CA SER A 174 -7.57 11.50 15.59
C SER A 174 -8.03 12.86 16.14
N GLY A 175 -9.15 13.40 15.63
CA GLY A 175 -9.76 14.64 16.11
C GLY A 175 -9.30 15.91 15.41
N LEU A 176 -8.49 15.82 14.33
CA LEU A 176 -8.14 16.99 13.53
C LEU A 176 -9.35 17.47 12.72
N SER A 177 -9.45 18.77 12.51
CA SER A 177 -10.47 19.33 11.61
C SER A 177 -10.10 19.07 10.13
N ILE A 178 -11.12 19.00 9.27
CA ILE A 178 -10.93 18.80 7.81
C ILE A 178 -9.91 19.80 7.24
N LYS A 179 -9.97 21.07 7.63
CA LYS A 179 -9.04 22.10 7.14
C LYS A 179 -7.58 21.80 7.52
N ARG A 180 -7.34 21.33 8.76
CA ARG A 180 -6.00 20.97 9.22
C ARG A 180 -5.49 19.72 8.54
N SER A 181 -6.34 18.70 8.37
CA SER A 181 -5.98 17.47 7.66
C SER A 181 -5.59 17.75 6.21
N LEU A 182 -6.39 18.56 5.51
CA LEU A 182 -6.04 18.98 4.13
C LEU A 182 -4.75 19.83 4.09
N CYS A 183 -4.52 20.69 5.07
CA CYS A 183 -3.29 21.49 5.14
C CYS A 183 -2.05 20.58 5.31
N VAL A 184 -2.13 19.55 6.15
CA VAL A 184 -1.06 18.56 6.34
C VAL A 184 -0.75 17.85 5.02
N ASN A 185 -1.76 17.35 4.31
CA ASN A 185 -1.59 16.68 3.02
C ASN A 185 -1.06 17.62 1.93
N CYS A 186 -1.54 18.86 1.87
CA CYS A 186 -0.99 19.84 0.94
C CYS A 186 0.48 20.18 1.23
N LEU A 187 0.86 20.20 2.51
CA LEU A 187 2.25 20.48 2.89
C LEU A 187 3.17 19.31 2.53
N SER A 188 2.75 18.06 2.74
CA SER A 188 3.51 16.89 2.29
C SER A 188 3.63 16.81 0.77
N ALA A 189 2.57 17.17 0.03
CA ALA A 189 2.59 17.19 -1.43
C ALA A 189 3.65 18.15 -2.02
N LEU A 190 4.03 19.23 -1.30
CA LEU A 190 5.11 20.12 -1.74
C LEU A 190 6.45 19.39 -1.87
N PHE A 191 6.70 18.36 -1.07
CA PHE A 191 7.92 17.54 -1.18
C PHE A 191 7.94 16.76 -2.49
N GLY A 192 6.79 16.34 -3.01
CA GLY A 192 6.69 15.74 -4.34
C GLY A 192 7.14 16.69 -5.45
N TYR A 193 6.75 17.97 -5.39
CA TYR A 193 7.24 18.97 -6.37
C TYR A 193 8.74 19.23 -6.23
N VAL A 194 9.27 19.26 -4.99
CA VAL A 194 10.72 19.37 -4.77
C VAL A 194 11.44 18.16 -5.39
N GLY A 195 10.93 16.95 -5.14
CA GLY A 195 11.44 15.72 -5.75
C GLY A 195 11.42 15.78 -7.28
N LEU A 196 10.31 16.23 -7.88
CA LEU A 196 10.14 16.36 -9.32
C LEU A 196 11.21 17.27 -9.94
N VAL A 197 11.42 18.45 -9.35
CA VAL A 197 12.43 19.40 -9.85
C VAL A 197 13.84 18.82 -9.76
N ILE A 198 14.17 18.16 -8.64
CA ILE A 198 15.46 17.48 -8.47
C ILE A 198 15.59 16.34 -9.49
N GLY A 199 14.54 15.53 -9.69
CA GLY A 199 14.52 14.41 -10.63
C GLY A 199 14.75 14.86 -12.08
N VAL A 200 14.04 15.89 -12.54
CA VAL A 200 14.27 16.49 -13.89
C VAL A 200 15.71 16.97 -14.02
N THR A 201 16.23 17.67 -13.01
CA THR A 201 17.59 18.20 -13.04
C THR A 201 18.63 17.09 -13.12
N LEU A 202 18.47 16.00 -12.34
CA LEU A 202 19.35 14.84 -12.37
C LEU A 202 19.25 14.13 -13.74
N GLY A 203 18.03 13.90 -14.23
CA GLY A 203 17.80 13.21 -15.50
C GLY A 203 18.39 13.92 -16.69
N THR A 204 18.45 15.26 -16.67
CA THR A 204 19.03 16.05 -17.77
C THR A 204 20.55 16.27 -17.65
N SER A 205 21.11 16.22 -16.43
CA SER A 205 22.52 16.59 -16.20
C SER A 205 23.42 15.45 -15.71
N ALA A 206 22.84 14.38 -15.18
CA ALA A 206 23.59 13.29 -14.53
C ALA A 206 22.91 11.93 -14.73
N MET A 207 22.96 11.38 -15.94
CA MET A 207 22.28 10.14 -16.34
C MET A 207 22.62 8.95 -15.42
N GLU A 208 23.88 8.80 -15.02
CA GLU A 208 24.30 7.76 -14.07
C GLU A 208 23.66 7.91 -12.70
N ALA A 209 23.45 9.14 -12.21
CA ALA A 209 22.76 9.37 -10.94
C ALA A 209 21.27 8.99 -11.03
N THR A 210 20.67 9.11 -12.21
CA THR A 210 19.27 8.74 -12.48
C THR A 210 19.05 7.24 -12.29
N LYS A 211 19.98 6.40 -12.68
CA LYS A 211 19.92 4.94 -12.47
C LYS A 211 19.88 4.59 -10.99
N TRP A 212 20.64 5.29 -10.15
CA TRP A 212 20.57 5.13 -8.69
C TRP A 212 19.21 5.57 -8.12
N VAL A 213 18.61 6.63 -8.67
CA VAL A 213 17.26 7.04 -8.31
C VAL A 213 16.26 5.93 -8.62
N PHE A 214 16.31 5.35 -9.82
CA PHE A 214 15.42 4.26 -10.20
C PHE A 214 15.63 2.99 -9.37
N ALA A 215 16.87 2.66 -9.01
CA ALA A 215 17.17 1.53 -8.14
C ALA A 215 16.54 1.70 -6.75
N VAL A 216 16.70 2.88 -6.13
CA VAL A 216 16.12 3.18 -4.81
C VAL A 216 14.60 3.23 -4.88
N ALA A 217 14.03 3.90 -5.88
CA ALA A 217 12.60 3.99 -6.07
C ALA A 217 11.98 2.61 -6.36
N GLY A 218 12.63 1.79 -7.19
CA GLY A 218 12.20 0.42 -7.47
C GLY A 218 12.14 -0.45 -6.21
N GLY A 219 13.15 -0.31 -5.34
CA GLY A 219 13.16 -0.96 -4.03
C GLY A 219 11.99 -0.52 -3.14
N LEU A 220 11.69 0.78 -3.08
CA LEU A 220 10.55 1.32 -2.32
C LEU A 220 9.21 0.87 -2.90
N PHE A 221 9.05 0.87 -4.22
CA PHE A 221 7.82 0.45 -4.90
C PHE A 221 7.50 -1.04 -4.72
N ILE A 222 8.49 -1.84 -4.39
CA ILE A 222 8.28 -3.23 -3.97
C ILE A 222 8.04 -3.31 -2.46
N TYR A 223 8.79 -2.53 -1.66
CA TYR A 223 8.72 -2.58 -0.20
C TYR A 223 7.35 -2.14 0.33
N VAL A 224 6.84 -1.00 -0.13
CA VAL A 224 5.58 -0.44 0.37
C VAL A 224 4.39 -1.40 0.22
N PRO A 225 4.12 -1.97 -0.96
CA PRO A 225 3.05 -2.96 -1.09
C PRO A 225 3.26 -4.20 -0.23
N LEU A 226 4.48 -4.73 -0.16
CA LEU A 226 4.75 -5.99 0.55
C LEU A 226 4.76 -5.81 2.07
N ALA A 227 5.32 -4.71 2.57
CA ALA A 227 5.48 -4.48 4.00
C ALA A 227 4.25 -3.83 4.66
N ASP A 228 3.49 -3.05 3.92
CA ASP A 228 2.37 -2.25 4.46
C ASP A 228 1.01 -2.62 3.83
N MET A 229 0.85 -2.48 2.51
CA MET A 229 -0.47 -2.63 1.88
C MET A 229 -1.01 -4.07 1.94
N PHE A 230 -0.20 -5.09 1.64
CA PHE A 230 -0.64 -6.50 1.72
C PHE A 230 -0.96 -6.95 3.15
N PRO A 231 -0.16 -6.64 4.17
CA PRO A 231 -0.52 -6.91 5.56
C PRO A 231 -1.81 -6.21 5.99
N ASP A 232 -2.05 -4.97 5.58
CA ASP A 232 -3.28 -4.25 5.92
C ASP A 232 -4.51 -4.84 5.24
N MET A 233 -4.43 -5.14 3.94
CA MET A 233 -5.46 -5.90 3.20
C MET A 233 -5.76 -7.23 3.88
N SER A 234 -4.70 -7.95 4.34
CA SER A 234 -4.82 -9.21 5.08
C SER A 234 -5.57 -9.02 6.39
N ARG A 235 -5.14 -8.05 7.20
CA ARG A 235 -5.76 -7.75 8.51
C ARG A 235 -7.24 -7.38 8.35
N HIS A 236 -7.58 -6.56 7.37
CA HIS A 236 -8.96 -6.16 7.12
C HIS A 236 -9.86 -7.37 6.80
N LEU A 237 -9.40 -8.27 5.94
CA LEU A 237 -10.12 -9.50 5.60
C LEU A 237 -10.26 -10.45 6.80
N ASP A 238 -9.24 -10.55 7.66
CA ASP A 238 -9.28 -11.36 8.87
C ASP A 238 -10.40 -10.88 9.81
N LEU A 239 -10.51 -9.58 10.01
CA LEU A 239 -11.56 -8.97 10.82
C LEU A 239 -12.97 -9.27 10.28
N LEU A 240 -13.16 -9.17 8.96
CA LEU A 240 -14.43 -9.51 8.32
C LEU A 240 -14.76 -11.01 8.45
N THR A 241 -13.76 -11.87 8.31
CA THR A 241 -13.92 -13.32 8.43
C THR A 241 -14.28 -13.74 9.85
N LEU A 242 -13.66 -13.14 10.88
CA LEU A 242 -13.97 -13.39 12.28
C LEU A 242 -15.40 -12.97 12.64
N ARG A 243 -15.90 -11.87 12.08
CA ARG A 243 -17.29 -11.42 12.25
C ARG A 243 -18.31 -12.33 11.56
N GLY A 244 -17.86 -13.26 10.72
CA GLY A 244 -18.76 -14.15 9.96
C GLY A 244 -19.48 -13.46 8.82
N ASP A 245 -18.95 -12.33 8.36
CA ASP A 245 -19.58 -11.48 7.37
C ASP A 245 -19.39 -12.06 5.95
N ASN A 246 -20.47 -12.10 5.17
CA ASN A 246 -20.40 -12.44 3.76
C ASN A 246 -19.59 -11.40 2.95
N GLU A 247 -19.37 -10.21 3.49
CA GLU A 247 -18.51 -9.17 2.88
C GLU A 247 -17.07 -9.61 2.70
N ALA A 248 -16.55 -10.53 3.54
CA ALA A 248 -15.18 -11.01 3.40
C ALA A 248 -14.89 -11.61 2.00
N ARG A 249 -15.86 -12.31 1.40
CA ARG A 249 -15.71 -12.87 0.04
C ARG A 249 -15.69 -11.77 -1.02
N VAL A 250 -16.54 -10.76 -0.88
CA VAL A 250 -16.63 -9.63 -1.81
C VAL A 250 -15.34 -8.82 -1.75
N VAL A 251 -14.84 -8.50 -0.56
CA VAL A 251 -13.59 -7.75 -0.38
C VAL A 251 -12.39 -8.55 -0.89
N SER A 252 -12.33 -9.87 -0.64
CA SER A 252 -11.28 -10.72 -1.20
C SER A 252 -11.27 -10.71 -2.74
N ALA A 253 -12.44 -10.77 -3.37
CA ALA A 253 -12.54 -10.67 -4.82
C ALA A 253 -12.11 -9.28 -5.34
N LEU A 254 -12.50 -8.20 -4.64
CA LEU A 254 -12.09 -6.84 -4.98
C LEU A 254 -10.58 -6.66 -4.87
N HIS A 255 -9.93 -7.25 -3.86
CA HIS A 255 -8.48 -7.23 -3.74
C HIS A 255 -7.81 -7.94 -4.93
N THR A 256 -8.26 -9.15 -5.28
CA THR A 256 -7.70 -9.89 -6.42
C THR A 256 -7.87 -9.13 -7.73
N VAL A 257 -9.08 -8.62 -7.98
CA VAL A 257 -9.37 -7.84 -9.20
C VAL A 257 -8.57 -6.55 -9.24
N GLY A 258 -8.45 -5.84 -8.11
CA GLY A 258 -7.64 -4.62 -8.00
C GLY A 258 -6.18 -4.88 -8.33
N LEU A 259 -5.55 -5.90 -7.71
CA LEU A 259 -4.18 -6.29 -7.98
C LEU A 259 -3.94 -6.58 -9.47
N LEU A 260 -4.82 -7.36 -10.10
CA LEU A 260 -4.71 -7.71 -11.51
C LEU A 260 -4.90 -6.50 -12.44
N ILE A 261 -5.84 -5.61 -12.12
CA ILE A 261 -6.08 -4.39 -12.92
C ILE A 261 -4.88 -3.45 -12.80
N GLY A 262 -4.37 -3.19 -11.57
CA GLY A 262 -3.21 -2.34 -11.37
C GLY A 262 -1.98 -2.84 -12.12
N SER A 263 -1.68 -4.13 -12.01
CA SER A 263 -0.58 -4.75 -12.77
C SER A 263 -0.83 -4.72 -14.28
N GLY A 264 -2.04 -5.01 -14.72
CA GLY A 264 -2.41 -5.03 -16.13
C GLY A 264 -2.25 -3.66 -16.81
N ILE A 265 -2.61 -2.57 -16.11
CA ILE A 265 -2.42 -1.20 -16.60
C ILE A 265 -0.92 -0.95 -16.86
N VAL A 266 -0.06 -1.21 -15.88
CA VAL A 266 1.39 -0.97 -16.01
C VAL A 266 1.99 -1.83 -17.12
N LEU A 267 1.70 -3.14 -17.14
CA LEU A 267 2.18 -4.04 -18.19
C LEU A 267 1.75 -3.60 -19.60
N THR A 268 0.50 -3.15 -19.74
CA THR A 268 -0.02 -2.67 -21.04
C THR A 268 0.73 -1.43 -21.50
N ILE A 269 0.96 -0.47 -20.59
CA ILE A 269 1.67 0.77 -20.93
C ILE A 269 3.14 0.47 -21.23
N THR A 270 3.79 -0.40 -20.45
CA THR A 270 5.18 -0.79 -20.69
C THR A 270 5.33 -1.41 -22.08
N ASN A 271 4.44 -2.32 -22.47
CA ASN A 271 4.46 -2.89 -23.81
C ASN A 271 4.13 -1.86 -24.90
N LEU A 272 3.20 -0.93 -24.63
CA LEU A 272 2.81 0.08 -25.62
C LEU A 272 3.88 1.16 -25.79
N SER A 273 4.61 1.50 -24.72
CA SER A 273 5.66 2.51 -24.76
C SER A 273 6.83 2.09 -25.69
N SER A 274 7.08 0.80 -25.86
CA SER A 274 8.07 0.28 -26.81
C SER A 274 7.70 0.57 -28.29
N TYR A 275 6.42 0.81 -28.58
CA TYR A 275 5.93 1.18 -29.91
C TYR A 275 5.81 2.68 -30.12
N ILE A 276 5.85 3.51 -29.05
CA ILE A 276 5.76 4.97 -29.09
C ILE A 276 7.15 5.59 -28.97
N VAL A 277 8.13 5.03 -29.66
CA VAL A 277 9.42 5.73 -29.84
C VAL A 277 9.20 6.82 -30.88
N VAL A 278 9.00 8.04 -30.40
CA VAL A 278 9.06 9.26 -31.23
C VAL A 278 10.40 9.94 -30.99
#